data_8a09e754ab68e8c80210072dd49b9006
#
_entry.id   8a09e754ab68e8c80210072dd49b9006
#
_cell.length_a   1.000
_cell.length_b   1.000
_cell.length_c   1.000
_cell.angle_alpha   90.00
_cell.angle_beta   90.00
_cell.angle_gamma   90.00
#
_symmetry.space_group_name_H-M   'P 1'
#
loop_
_entity.id
_entity.type
_entity.pdbx_description
1 polymer ?
#
loop_
_entity_poly.entity_id
_entity_poly.type
_entity_poly.pdbx_seq_one_letter_code
_entity_poly.pdbx_strand_id
1 'polypeptide(L)'
;MQSISYAGFDTQIGDIVFDLGSGAILGVELCEDLWVPNPPSSFLVLCGANIIANLSASDEYVSKAQYRRELVANQSARCVCAYVYSGASVFESTTDLVFSGATLVCENGTVLSEGERFKRENVLTVADVDVERLLSQRRSNMSFENSNDKTECVKLNLENKNNDLENRFVDSMPFVPSDNGKKSAKMQGKFLPFRQADLPRGLNTWVQTVLLSAFPAVLIQLLHFL
;
A
#
# COMPACT_ATOMS: atom_id res chain seq x y z
N MET A 1 -10.26 5.86 21.96
CA MET A 1 -9.61 7.04 21.39
C MET A 1 -9.29 8.06 22.47
N GLN A 2 -8.15 8.72 22.36
CA GLN A 2 -7.77 9.81 23.24
C GLN A 2 -7.66 11.08 22.40
N SER A 3 -8.11 12.21 22.93
CA SER A 3 -7.89 13.52 22.34
C SER A 3 -6.75 14.20 23.06
N ILE A 4 -5.81 14.76 22.31
CA ILE A 4 -4.73 15.58 22.83
C ILE A 4 -4.75 16.96 22.17
N SER A 5 -4.32 17.98 22.91
CA SER A 5 -4.05 19.29 22.30
C SER A 5 -2.62 19.31 21.78
N TYR A 6 -2.45 19.44 20.46
CA TYR A 6 -1.16 19.55 19.80
C TYR A 6 -1.13 20.80 18.91
N ALA A 7 -0.13 21.65 19.10
CA ALA A 7 0.05 22.91 18.36
C ALA A 7 -1.21 23.82 18.34
N GLY A 8 -2.04 23.77 19.39
CA GLY A 8 -3.26 24.55 19.50
C GLY A 8 -4.49 23.93 18.85
N PHE A 9 -4.38 22.69 18.34
CA PHE A 9 -5.48 21.92 17.77
C PHE A 9 -5.80 20.70 18.64
N ASP A 10 -7.08 20.39 18.79
CA ASP A 10 -7.50 19.13 19.39
C ASP A 10 -7.32 18.01 18.36
N THR A 11 -6.37 17.13 18.64
CA THR A 11 -5.97 16.04 17.76
C THR A 11 -6.36 14.71 18.39
N GLN A 12 -6.92 13.82 17.59
CA GLN A 12 -7.26 12.47 18.03
C GLN A 12 -6.08 11.54 17.86
N ILE A 13 -5.87 10.66 18.85
CA ILE A 13 -4.86 9.60 18.80
C ILE A 13 -5.56 8.25 18.96
N GLY A 14 -5.20 7.32 18.11
CA GLY A 14 -5.66 5.95 18.12
C GLY A 14 -5.65 5.33 16.74
N ASP A 15 -6.22 4.14 16.65
CA ASP A 15 -6.43 3.47 15.38
C ASP A 15 -7.56 4.17 14.63
N ILE A 16 -7.21 4.92 13.60
CA ILE A 16 -8.12 5.74 12.80
C ILE A 16 -7.95 5.37 11.32
N VAL A 17 -9.05 5.34 10.57
CA VAL A 17 -9.00 5.22 9.11
C VAL A 17 -9.54 6.49 8.47
N PHE A 18 -9.06 6.80 7.27
CA PHE A 18 -9.39 8.02 6.55
C PHE A 18 -10.10 7.68 5.24
N ASP A 19 -11.33 8.12 5.09
CA ASP A 19 -12.09 7.99 3.85
C ASP A 19 -11.63 9.07 2.86
N LEU A 20 -10.95 8.65 1.81
CA LEU A 20 -10.43 9.51 0.74
C LEU A 20 -11.46 9.75 -0.38
N GLY A 21 -12.64 9.17 -0.27
CA GLY A 21 -13.65 9.15 -1.32
C GLY A 21 -13.48 8.00 -2.32
N SER A 22 -14.49 7.79 -3.17
CA SER A 22 -14.52 6.74 -4.21
C SER A 22 -14.19 5.32 -3.70
N GLY A 23 -14.48 5.04 -2.43
CA GLY A 23 -14.23 3.74 -1.80
C GLY A 23 -12.79 3.51 -1.35
N ALA A 24 -11.90 4.49 -1.50
CA ALA A 24 -10.54 4.41 -0.98
C ALA A 24 -10.51 4.79 0.50
N ILE A 25 -10.04 3.88 1.33
CA ILE A 25 -9.91 4.07 2.77
C ILE A 25 -8.46 3.81 3.17
N LEU A 26 -7.84 4.84 3.74
CA LEU A 26 -6.44 4.82 4.16
C LEU A 26 -6.33 4.44 5.63
N GLY A 27 -5.44 3.52 5.94
CA GLY A 27 -4.90 3.27 7.27
C GLY A 27 -3.41 3.64 7.32
N VAL A 28 -2.93 4.04 8.48
CA VAL A 28 -1.52 4.42 8.68
C VAL A 28 -0.92 3.58 9.78
N GLU A 29 0.27 3.07 9.55
CA GLU A 29 1.11 2.45 10.57
C GLU A 29 2.54 2.96 10.48
N LEU A 30 3.34 2.77 11.51
CA LEU A 30 4.64 3.39 11.62
C LEU A 30 5.76 2.35 11.76
N CYS A 31 6.72 2.41 10.86
CA CYS A 31 8.03 1.79 10.97
C CYS A 31 7.97 0.31 11.44
N GLU A 32 8.28 0.07 12.71
CA GLU A 32 8.37 -1.26 13.32
C GLU A 32 7.03 -2.00 13.39
N ASP A 33 5.91 -1.29 13.27
CA ASP A 33 4.57 -1.89 13.27
C ASP A 33 4.43 -3.01 12.23
N LEU A 34 5.07 -2.87 11.07
CA LEU A 34 5.07 -3.90 10.03
C LEU A 34 5.82 -5.18 10.44
N TRP A 35 6.78 -5.08 11.36
CA TRP A 35 7.70 -6.17 11.70
C TRP A 35 7.19 -7.07 12.85
N VAL A 36 6.14 -6.63 13.53
CA VAL A 36 5.56 -7.40 14.63
C VAL A 36 4.69 -8.55 14.12
N PRO A 37 4.43 -9.59 14.92
CA PRO A 37 3.62 -10.74 14.51
C PRO A 37 2.20 -10.38 14.09
N ASN A 38 1.60 -9.35 14.68
CA ASN A 38 0.28 -8.83 14.35
C ASN A 38 0.36 -7.31 14.09
N PRO A 39 0.67 -6.89 12.85
CA PRO A 39 0.76 -5.49 12.50
C PRO A 39 -0.58 -4.76 12.67
N PRO A 40 -0.57 -3.48 13.10
CA PRO A 40 -1.79 -2.65 13.16
C PRO A 40 -2.57 -2.60 11.86
N SER A 41 -1.88 -2.67 10.71
CA SER A 41 -2.52 -2.76 9.39
C SER A 41 -3.51 -3.92 9.28
N SER A 42 -3.30 -5.04 9.97
CA SER A 42 -4.25 -6.16 10.00
C SER A 42 -5.58 -5.76 10.60
N PHE A 43 -5.56 -5.01 11.71
CA PHE A 43 -6.76 -4.48 12.35
C PHE A 43 -7.41 -3.37 11.50
N LEU A 44 -6.61 -2.40 11.02
CA LEU A 44 -7.11 -1.29 10.20
C LEU A 44 -7.82 -1.76 8.95
N VAL A 45 -7.31 -2.83 8.33
CA VAL A 45 -7.92 -3.44 7.14
C VAL A 45 -9.26 -4.10 7.46
N LEU A 46 -9.39 -4.74 8.62
CA LEU A 46 -10.65 -5.29 9.11
C LEU A 46 -11.65 -4.16 9.44
N CYS A 47 -11.17 -2.98 9.81
CA CYS A 47 -11.97 -1.77 9.97
C CYS A 47 -12.31 -1.06 8.64
N GLY A 48 -11.90 -1.61 7.49
CA GLY A 48 -12.26 -1.13 6.17
C GLY A 48 -11.13 -0.52 5.35
N ALA A 49 -9.94 -0.25 5.93
CA ALA A 49 -8.82 0.29 5.17
C ALA A 49 -8.45 -0.66 4.01
N ASN A 50 -8.29 -0.12 2.81
CA ASN A 50 -7.85 -0.84 1.62
C ASN A 50 -6.55 -0.29 1.04
N ILE A 51 -6.07 0.78 1.64
CA ILE A 51 -4.74 1.35 1.40
C ILE A 51 -4.07 1.47 2.77
N ILE A 52 -2.85 0.97 2.91
CA ILE A 52 -2.02 1.11 4.10
C ILE A 52 -0.79 1.93 3.75
N ALA A 53 -0.50 2.96 4.53
CA ALA A 53 0.73 3.72 4.44
C ALA A 53 1.61 3.43 5.65
N ASN A 54 2.87 3.05 5.40
CA ASN A 54 3.88 2.86 6.43
C ASN A 54 5.00 3.88 6.26
N LEU A 55 5.19 4.70 7.26
CA LEU A 55 6.22 5.72 7.36
C LEU A 55 7.33 5.18 8.23
N SER A 56 8.51 4.97 7.66
CA SER A 56 9.54 4.15 8.27
C SER A 56 10.89 4.85 8.35
N ALA A 57 11.53 4.79 9.50
CA ALA A 57 12.94 5.11 9.69
C ALA A 57 13.72 3.82 9.97
N SER A 58 13.61 2.86 9.07
CA SER A 58 14.27 1.56 9.18
C SER A 58 15.66 1.63 8.56
N ASP A 59 16.68 1.38 9.38
CA ASP A 59 18.06 1.31 8.96
C ASP A 59 18.32 0.20 7.94
N GLU A 60 19.43 0.32 7.20
CA GLU A 60 19.84 -0.68 6.21
C GLU A 60 20.98 -1.54 6.73
N TYR A 61 20.88 -2.83 6.51
CA TYR A 61 21.96 -3.80 6.64
C TYR A 61 21.88 -4.85 5.54
N VAL A 62 22.89 -5.69 5.45
CA VAL A 62 22.98 -6.72 4.40
C VAL A 62 21.73 -7.59 4.41
N SER A 63 21.13 -7.79 3.25
CA SER A 63 19.90 -8.58 3.00
C SER A 63 18.58 -7.99 3.49
N LYS A 64 18.57 -6.89 4.25
CA LYS A 64 17.33 -6.30 4.78
C LYS A 64 16.39 -5.80 3.69
N ALA A 65 16.92 -5.29 2.59
CA ALA A 65 16.10 -4.77 1.48
C ALA A 65 15.20 -5.83 0.88
N GLN A 66 15.73 -7.04 0.64
CA GLN A 66 14.93 -8.14 0.11
C GLN A 66 13.88 -8.60 1.13
N TYR A 67 14.26 -8.73 2.38
CA TYR A 67 13.34 -9.10 3.45
C TYR A 67 12.21 -8.07 3.61
N ARG A 68 12.53 -6.78 3.62
CA ARG A 68 11.53 -5.70 3.66
C ARG A 68 10.57 -5.79 2.48
N ARG A 69 11.08 -5.99 1.27
CA ARG A 69 10.28 -6.13 0.06
C ARG A 69 9.29 -7.30 0.15
N GLU A 70 9.76 -8.44 0.62
CA GLU A 70 8.95 -9.63 0.82
C GLU A 70 7.90 -9.42 1.92
N LEU A 71 8.27 -8.75 3.01
CA LEU A 71 7.37 -8.46 4.12
C LEU A 71 6.24 -7.52 3.70
N VAL A 72 6.55 -6.43 3.00
CA VAL A 72 5.55 -5.48 2.46
C VAL A 72 4.61 -6.20 1.48
N ALA A 73 5.16 -6.97 0.55
CA ALA A 73 4.36 -7.71 -0.42
C ALA A 73 3.46 -8.75 0.27
N ASN A 74 3.99 -9.47 1.26
CA ASN A 74 3.23 -10.47 2.01
C ASN A 74 2.09 -9.82 2.81
N GLN A 75 2.35 -8.70 3.51
CA GLN A 75 1.32 -7.99 4.26
C GLN A 75 0.23 -7.43 3.33
N SER A 76 0.62 -6.86 2.19
CA SER A 76 -0.32 -6.45 1.14
C SER A 76 -1.22 -7.59 0.66
N ALA A 77 -0.65 -8.78 0.45
CA ALA A 77 -1.39 -9.98 0.02
C ALA A 77 -2.35 -10.48 1.11
N ARG A 78 -1.87 -10.62 2.34
CA ARG A 78 -2.67 -11.11 3.47
C ARG A 78 -3.86 -10.19 3.76
N CYS A 79 -3.64 -8.89 3.66
CA CYS A 79 -4.63 -7.86 3.91
C CYS A 79 -5.50 -7.54 2.68
N VAL A 80 -5.20 -8.11 1.50
CA VAL A 80 -5.87 -7.78 0.24
C VAL A 80 -5.98 -6.26 0.08
N CYS A 81 -4.86 -5.56 0.18
CA CYS A 81 -4.79 -4.11 0.19
C CYS A 81 -3.65 -3.59 -0.70
N ALA A 82 -3.71 -2.30 -1.00
CA ALA A 82 -2.52 -1.57 -1.40
C ALA A 82 -1.67 -1.29 -0.17
N TYR A 83 -0.38 -1.52 -0.25
CA TYR A 83 0.55 -1.19 0.82
C TYR A 83 1.65 -0.28 0.29
N VAL A 84 1.78 0.86 0.90
CA VAL A 84 2.69 1.92 0.50
C VAL A 84 3.70 2.13 1.59
N TYR A 85 4.97 1.87 1.30
CA TYR A 85 6.08 1.98 2.21
C TYR A 85 6.99 3.14 1.82
N SER A 86 7.34 3.99 2.77
CA SER A 86 8.30 5.09 2.58
C SER A 86 9.33 5.09 3.69
N GLY A 87 10.59 4.88 3.34
CA GLY A 87 11.72 4.86 4.26
C GLY A 87 12.45 6.20 4.35
N ALA A 88 13.09 6.44 5.49
CA ALA A 88 13.96 7.60 5.71
C ALA A 88 15.05 7.71 4.64
N SER A 89 15.35 8.94 4.24
CA SER A 89 16.28 9.24 3.16
C SER A 89 17.73 9.07 3.58
N VAL A 90 18.63 8.97 2.60
CA VAL A 90 20.08 8.90 2.87
C VAL A 90 20.61 10.09 3.67
N PHE A 91 19.95 11.24 3.58
CA PHE A 91 20.34 12.46 4.30
C PHE A 91 20.05 12.41 5.80
N GLU A 92 19.25 11.47 6.24
CA GLU A 92 18.92 11.22 7.64
C GLU A 92 19.89 10.22 8.29
N SER A 93 20.84 9.68 7.50
CA SER A 93 21.86 8.75 8.00
C SER A 93 22.79 9.42 9.01
N THR A 94 23.15 8.66 10.04
CA THR A 94 24.07 9.08 11.10
C THR A 94 25.36 8.27 11.04
N THR A 95 26.23 8.42 12.04
CA THR A 95 27.43 7.61 12.18
C THR A 95 27.11 6.13 12.36
N ASP A 96 26.02 5.82 13.05
CA ASP A 96 25.66 4.46 13.47
C ASP A 96 24.53 3.85 12.63
N LEU A 97 23.69 4.69 12.00
CA LEU A 97 22.52 4.26 11.24
C LEU A 97 22.60 4.74 9.80
N VAL A 98 22.41 3.83 8.88
CA VAL A 98 22.37 4.11 7.44
C VAL A 98 20.95 3.91 6.93
N PHE A 99 20.40 4.92 6.26
CA PHE A 99 19.11 4.87 5.61
C PHE A 99 19.26 4.91 4.10
N SER A 100 18.35 4.26 3.40
CA SER A 100 18.46 4.09 1.96
C SER A 100 17.45 4.88 1.13
N GLY A 101 16.45 5.48 1.76
CA GLY A 101 15.34 6.10 1.03
C GLY A 101 14.47 5.08 0.28
N ALA A 102 14.32 3.87 0.82
CA ALA A 102 13.53 2.83 0.17
C ALA A 102 12.06 3.22 0.09
N THR A 103 11.49 3.12 -1.11
CA THR A 103 10.06 3.33 -1.35
C THR A 103 9.49 2.16 -2.12
N LEU A 104 8.27 1.74 -1.78
CA LEU A 104 7.65 0.57 -2.36
C LEU A 104 6.12 0.71 -2.37
N VAL A 105 5.49 0.40 -3.48
CA VAL A 105 4.04 0.28 -3.60
C VAL A 105 3.68 -1.13 -4.02
N CYS A 106 2.90 -1.81 -3.19
CA CYS A 106 2.39 -3.15 -3.47
C CYS A 106 0.86 -3.14 -3.53
N GLU A 107 0.29 -4.00 -4.35
CA GLU A 107 -1.15 -4.27 -4.40
C GLU A 107 -1.38 -5.77 -4.36
N ASN A 108 -2.08 -6.23 -3.33
CA ASN A 108 -2.42 -7.65 -3.16
C ASN A 108 -1.23 -8.59 -3.45
N GLY A 109 -0.09 -8.29 -2.87
CA GLY A 109 1.14 -9.08 -2.99
C GLY A 109 1.99 -8.82 -4.23
N THR A 110 1.51 -8.00 -5.16
CA THR A 110 2.27 -7.64 -6.36
C THR A 110 2.95 -6.30 -6.13
N VAL A 111 4.25 -6.22 -6.39
CA VAL A 111 4.98 -4.95 -6.40
C VAL A 111 4.62 -4.21 -7.67
N LEU A 112 3.99 -3.04 -7.51
CA LEU A 112 3.62 -2.17 -8.63
C LEU A 112 4.75 -1.23 -9.00
N SER A 113 5.40 -0.66 -7.99
CA SER A 113 6.49 0.30 -8.18
C SER A 113 7.47 0.23 -7.02
N GLU A 114 8.75 0.41 -7.30
CA GLU A 114 9.83 0.42 -6.33
C GLU A 114 10.83 1.51 -6.68
N GLY A 115 11.17 2.35 -5.70
CA GLY A 115 12.14 3.43 -5.87
C GLY A 115 13.59 2.94 -5.77
N GLU A 116 14.48 3.60 -6.48
CA GLU A 116 15.91 3.31 -6.40
C GLU A 116 16.48 3.77 -5.06
N ARG A 117 17.17 2.87 -4.38
CA ARG A 117 17.76 3.13 -3.06
C ARG A 117 19.07 3.91 -3.16
N PHE A 118 19.43 4.58 -2.08
CA PHE A 118 20.69 5.34 -1.92
C PHE A 118 20.83 6.52 -2.87
N LYS A 119 19.73 7.03 -3.42
CA LYS A 119 19.73 8.27 -4.19
C LYS A 119 19.95 9.48 -3.27
N ARG A 120 20.76 10.42 -3.74
CA ARG A 120 21.01 11.72 -3.09
C ARG A 120 20.18 12.84 -3.70
N GLU A 121 18.99 12.51 -4.12
CA GLU A 121 18.01 13.40 -4.71
C GLU A 121 16.60 13.00 -4.25
N ASN A 122 15.62 13.83 -4.50
CA ASN A 122 14.24 13.52 -4.19
C ASN A 122 13.75 12.40 -5.11
N VAL A 123 13.28 11.31 -4.53
CA VAL A 123 12.70 10.18 -5.26
C VAL A 123 11.19 10.18 -5.03
N LEU A 124 10.43 10.21 -6.12
CA LEU A 124 9.00 10.03 -6.12
C LEU A 124 8.67 8.69 -6.74
N THR A 125 7.99 7.83 -5.97
CA THR A 125 7.49 6.53 -6.45
C THR A 125 5.97 6.62 -6.61
N VAL A 126 5.49 6.35 -7.81
CA VAL A 126 4.07 6.46 -8.17
C VAL A 126 3.57 5.12 -8.69
N ALA A 127 2.35 4.76 -8.32
CA ALA A 127 1.64 3.61 -8.87
C ALA A 127 0.13 3.84 -8.82
N ASP A 128 -0.58 3.31 -9.80
CA ASP A 128 -2.03 3.29 -9.82
C ASP A 128 -2.55 2.04 -9.12
N VAL A 129 -3.39 2.25 -8.11
CA VAL A 129 -4.00 1.20 -7.29
C VAL A 129 -5.45 0.98 -7.71
N ASP A 130 -5.81 -0.27 -7.98
CA ASP A 130 -7.17 -0.66 -8.33
C ASP A 130 -7.99 -1.00 -7.08
N VAL A 131 -8.59 0.05 -6.49
CA VAL A 131 -9.39 -0.07 -5.26
C VAL A 131 -10.63 -0.95 -5.48
N GLU A 132 -11.29 -0.86 -6.63
CA GLU A 132 -12.48 -1.68 -6.92
C GLU A 132 -12.12 -3.16 -7.00
N ARG A 133 -11.00 -3.49 -7.62
CA ARG A 133 -10.47 -4.85 -7.66
C ARG A 133 -10.21 -5.40 -6.25
N LEU A 134 -9.56 -4.61 -5.40
CA LEU A 134 -9.31 -5.00 -4.00
C LEU A 134 -10.62 -5.26 -3.26
N LEU A 135 -11.59 -4.36 -3.37
CA LEU A 135 -12.91 -4.52 -2.74
C LEU A 135 -13.66 -5.73 -3.29
N SER A 136 -13.60 -5.98 -4.60
CA SER A 136 -14.22 -7.16 -5.23
C SER A 136 -13.60 -8.46 -4.71
N GLN A 137 -12.27 -8.50 -4.57
CA GLN A 137 -11.56 -9.66 -4.05
C GLN A 137 -11.93 -9.95 -2.59
N ARG A 138 -12.02 -8.90 -1.75
CA ARG A 138 -12.45 -9.04 -0.35
C ARG A 138 -13.87 -9.60 -0.24
N ARG A 139 -14.81 -9.08 -1.04
CA ARG A 139 -16.20 -9.57 -1.07
C ARG A 139 -16.32 -11.04 -1.51
N SER A 140 -15.38 -11.51 -2.32
CA SER A 140 -15.34 -12.89 -2.80
C SER A 140 -14.63 -13.84 -1.83
N ASN A 141 -13.97 -13.32 -0.81
CA ASN A 141 -13.19 -14.09 0.13
C ASN A 141 -13.90 -14.18 1.48
N MET A 142 -14.54 -15.32 1.75
CA MET A 142 -15.28 -15.54 2.99
C MET A 142 -14.40 -15.44 4.25
N SER A 143 -13.11 -15.71 4.15
CA SER A 143 -12.17 -15.56 5.27
C SER A 143 -11.88 -14.10 5.63
N PHE A 144 -12.31 -13.15 4.79
CA PHE A 144 -12.24 -11.71 5.04
C PHE A 144 -13.47 -11.21 5.79
N GLU A 145 -14.32 -12.13 6.23
CA GLU A 145 -15.62 -11.85 6.79
C GLU A 145 -15.50 -11.15 8.14
N ASN A 146 -16.02 -9.96 8.15
CA ASN A 146 -16.64 -9.30 9.29
C ASN A 146 -15.94 -9.43 10.64
N SER A 147 -14.81 -8.79 10.77
CA SER A 147 -14.49 -8.25 12.07
C SER A 147 -15.62 -7.26 12.42
N ASN A 148 -16.26 -7.46 13.55
CA ASN A 148 -17.16 -6.47 14.12
C ASN A 148 -16.36 -5.30 14.74
N ASP A 149 -15.05 -5.30 14.54
CA ASP A 149 -14.16 -4.25 14.99
C ASP A 149 -14.48 -2.99 14.23
N LYS A 150 -14.73 -1.93 14.95
CA LYS A 150 -15.02 -0.61 14.41
C LYS A 150 -13.99 0.35 14.93
N THR A 151 -13.49 1.16 14.03
CA THR A 151 -12.69 2.32 14.40
C THR A 151 -13.33 3.58 13.84
N GLU A 152 -12.85 4.72 14.27
CA GLU A 152 -13.28 5.99 13.72
C GLU A 152 -12.82 6.14 12.28
N CYS A 153 -13.74 6.62 11.44
CA CYS A 153 -13.48 6.92 10.04
C CYS A 153 -13.63 8.43 9.84
N VAL A 154 -12.50 9.07 9.56
CA VAL A 154 -12.47 10.51 9.26
C VAL A 154 -12.62 10.72 7.76
N LYS A 155 -13.62 11.50 7.35
CA LYS A 155 -13.81 11.83 5.94
C LYS A 155 -12.92 12.99 5.53
N LEU A 156 -12.10 12.75 4.51
CA LEU A 156 -11.30 13.78 3.86
C LEU A 156 -11.99 14.18 2.56
N ASN A 157 -12.33 15.48 2.45
CA ASN A 157 -12.92 16.02 1.23
C ASN A 157 -11.82 16.29 0.19
N LEU A 158 -11.36 15.20 -0.47
CA LEU A 158 -10.40 15.31 -1.56
C LEU A 158 -11.16 15.55 -2.87
N GLU A 159 -10.75 16.56 -3.63
CA GLU A 159 -11.24 16.74 -4.99
C GLU A 159 -10.72 15.60 -5.86
N ASN A 160 -11.60 14.71 -6.31
CA ASN A 160 -11.27 13.66 -7.26
C ASN A 160 -10.96 14.28 -8.62
N LYS A 161 -9.69 14.30 -8.99
CA LYS A 161 -9.24 14.65 -10.34
C LYS A 161 -8.97 13.35 -11.10
N ASN A 162 -9.60 13.20 -12.24
CA ASN A 162 -9.46 12.18 -13.28
C ASN A 162 -8.91 10.81 -12.86
N ASN A 163 -9.68 9.78 -13.19
CA ASN A 163 -9.41 8.38 -12.84
C ASN A 163 -8.81 7.60 -14.02
N ASP A 164 -7.91 8.20 -14.78
CA ASP A 164 -7.25 7.52 -15.89
C ASP A 164 -6.10 6.65 -15.36
N LEU A 165 -6.04 5.40 -15.84
CA LEU A 165 -5.01 4.41 -15.53
C LEU A 165 -3.71 4.73 -16.29
N GLU A 166 -3.05 5.85 -15.97
CA GLU A 166 -1.90 6.31 -16.75
C GLU A 166 -0.64 5.46 -16.53
N ASN A 167 -0.48 4.91 -15.31
CA ASN A 167 0.73 4.17 -14.92
C ASN A 167 0.49 2.67 -14.70
N ARG A 168 -0.64 2.14 -15.15
CA ARG A 168 -0.96 0.73 -14.99
C ARG A 168 -0.97 0.01 -16.31
N PHE A 169 -0.13 -1.03 -16.41
CA PHE A 169 -0.20 -1.95 -17.53
C PHE A 169 -1.45 -2.83 -17.39
N VAL A 170 -2.34 -2.76 -18.36
CA VAL A 170 -3.49 -3.65 -18.49
C VAL A 170 -3.25 -4.52 -19.74
N ASP A 171 -3.17 -5.83 -19.54
CA ASP A 171 -3.01 -6.75 -20.65
C ASP A 171 -4.29 -6.77 -21.50
N SER A 172 -4.15 -6.47 -22.78
CA SER A 172 -5.27 -6.50 -23.74
C SER A 172 -5.78 -7.93 -24.01
N MET A 173 -4.97 -8.93 -23.68
CA MET A 173 -5.27 -10.35 -23.87
C MET A 173 -5.04 -11.16 -22.60
N PRO A 174 -5.75 -10.87 -21.50
CA PRO A 174 -5.45 -11.44 -20.18
C PRO A 174 -5.67 -12.95 -20.10
N PHE A 175 -6.35 -13.53 -21.07
CA PHE A 175 -6.61 -14.98 -21.14
C PHE A 175 -5.58 -15.74 -21.99
N VAL A 176 -4.73 -15.02 -22.71
CA VAL A 176 -3.69 -15.64 -23.55
C VAL A 176 -2.37 -15.56 -22.81
N PRO A 177 -1.77 -16.69 -22.38
CA PRO A 177 -0.46 -16.66 -21.74
C PRO A 177 0.56 -15.98 -22.64
N SER A 178 1.30 -15.02 -22.11
CA SER A 178 2.48 -14.47 -22.78
C SER A 178 3.50 -15.57 -23.05
N ASP A 179 4.43 -15.36 -23.98
CA ASP A 179 5.46 -16.36 -24.29
C ASP A 179 6.27 -16.81 -23.09
N ASN A 180 6.44 -15.94 -22.10
CA ASN A 180 7.04 -16.27 -20.80
C ASN A 180 6.13 -17.18 -19.96
N GLY A 181 4.82 -17.00 -20.02
CA GLY A 181 3.85 -17.87 -19.35
C GLY A 181 3.75 -19.25 -20.01
N LYS A 182 3.91 -19.35 -21.33
CA LYS A 182 3.98 -20.64 -22.04
C LYS A 182 5.19 -21.48 -21.63
N LYS A 183 6.34 -20.85 -21.41
CA LYS A 183 7.53 -21.54 -20.89
C LYS A 183 7.32 -22.07 -19.48
N SER A 184 6.67 -21.28 -18.61
CA SER A 184 6.38 -21.68 -17.24
C SER A 184 5.37 -22.83 -17.18
N ALA A 185 4.30 -22.79 -17.97
CA ALA A 185 3.30 -23.84 -18.05
C ALA A 185 3.90 -25.15 -18.62
N LYS A 186 4.82 -25.07 -19.59
CA LYS A 186 5.48 -26.21 -20.20
C LYS A 186 6.48 -26.90 -19.28
N MET A 187 7.13 -26.13 -18.38
CA MET A 187 8.09 -26.65 -17.41
C MET A 187 7.45 -27.38 -16.22
N GLN A 188 6.22 -27.03 -15.87
CA GLN A 188 5.61 -27.55 -14.64
C GLN A 188 4.66 -28.73 -14.86
N GLY A 189 4.27 -29.03 -16.10
CA GLY A 189 3.36 -30.16 -16.40
C GLY A 189 2.04 -30.17 -15.63
N LYS A 190 1.71 -29.07 -14.96
CA LYS A 190 0.52 -28.91 -14.14
C LYS A 190 -0.35 -27.82 -14.75
N PHE A 191 -1.63 -28.13 -14.89
CA PHE A 191 -2.66 -27.14 -15.09
C PHE A 191 -2.63 -26.17 -13.92
N LEU A 192 -2.17 -24.94 -14.13
CA LEU A 192 -2.40 -23.87 -13.17
C LEU A 192 -3.88 -23.50 -13.25
N PRO A 193 -4.63 -23.59 -12.16
CA PRO A 193 -6.01 -23.16 -12.18
C PRO A 193 -6.03 -21.67 -12.53
N PHE A 194 -6.84 -21.33 -13.50
CA PHE A 194 -7.15 -19.94 -13.86
C PHE A 194 -7.55 -19.21 -12.57
N ARG A 195 -6.79 -18.20 -12.19
CA ARG A 195 -7.19 -17.33 -11.09
C ARG A 195 -8.37 -16.49 -11.60
N GLN A 196 -9.46 -16.52 -10.87
CA GLN A 196 -10.63 -15.68 -11.14
C GLN A 196 -10.31 -14.17 -11.13
N ALA A 197 -9.15 -13.80 -10.58
CA ALA A 197 -8.58 -12.47 -10.58
C ALA A 197 -8.11 -11.96 -11.97
N ASP A 198 -7.96 -12.86 -12.94
CA ASP A 198 -7.48 -12.52 -14.28
C ASP A 198 -8.64 -12.22 -15.27
N LEU A 199 -9.88 -12.19 -14.77
CA LEU A 199 -11.04 -11.85 -15.59
C LEU A 199 -11.24 -10.33 -15.65
N PRO A 200 -11.20 -9.72 -16.83
CA PRO A 200 -11.60 -8.33 -16.97
C PRO A 200 -13.09 -8.22 -16.67
N ARG A 201 -13.44 -7.66 -15.55
CA ARG A 201 -14.81 -7.26 -15.26
C ARG A 201 -14.95 -5.81 -15.66
N GLY A 202 -15.93 -5.58 -16.50
CA GLY A 202 -16.43 -4.35 -17.12
C GLY A 202 -15.94 -3.01 -16.57
N LEU A 203 -15.48 -2.25 -17.41
CA LEU A 203 -15.34 -0.84 -17.78
C LEU A 203 -15.65 0.29 -16.74
N ASN A 204 -15.64 0.04 -15.44
CA ASN A 204 -15.75 1.11 -14.44
C ASN A 204 -14.77 0.85 -13.29
N THR A 205 -13.51 0.75 -13.63
CA THR A 205 -12.44 0.58 -12.64
C THR A 205 -12.04 1.96 -12.12
N TRP A 206 -12.38 2.25 -10.89
CA TRP A 206 -11.91 3.45 -10.20
C TRP A 206 -10.49 3.21 -9.72
N VAL A 207 -9.57 3.96 -10.25
CA VAL A 207 -8.17 3.89 -9.87
C VAL A 207 -7.80 5.18 -9.16
N GLN A 208 -7.17 5.04 -8.03
CA GLN A 208 -6.59 6.16 -7.31
C GLN A 208 -5.07 6.09 -7.36
N THR A 209 -4.46 7.17 -7.75
CA THR A 209 -3.02 7.33 -7.74
C THR A 209 -2.58 7.71 -6.32
N VAL A 210 -1.74 6.90 -5.72
CA VAL A 210 -1.13 7.19 -4.42
C VAL A 210 0.25 7.78 -4.66
N LEU A 211 0.40 9.06 -4.37
CA LEU A 211 1.68 9.78 -4.45
C LEU A 211 2.35 9.78 -3.09
N LEU A 212 3.54 9.23 -3.02
CA LEU A 212 4.38 9.30 -1.82
C LEU A 212 5.73 9.89 -2.19
N SER A 213 6.03 11.03 -1.60
CA SER A 213 7.39 11.56 -1.61
C SER A 213 8.13 11.12 -0.34
N ALA A 214 9.39 10.74 -0.47
CA ALA A 214 10.26 10.30 0.62
C ALA A 214 10.69 11.43 1.56
N PHE A 215 9.82 12.42 1.82
CA PHE A 215 10.13 13.56 2.69
C PHE A 215 9.25 13.61 3.94
N PRO A 216 9.84 13.89 5.13
CA PRO A 216 9.10 14.19 6.35
C PRO A 216 8.14 15.38 6.20
N ALA A 217 8.44 16.32 5.28
CA ALA A 217 7.61 17.49 5.01
C ALA A 217 6.20 17.16 4.50
N VAL A 218 6.00 16.01 3.86
CA VAL A 218 4.67 15.58 3.41
C VAL A 218 3.83 15.05 4.56
N LEU A 219 4.48 14.42 5.54
CA LEU A 219 3.80 14.02 6.77
C LEU A 219 3.29 15.25 7.54
N ILE A 220 4.08 16.32 7.59
CA ILE A 220 3.68 17.58 8.20
C ILE A 220 2.54 18.24 7.41
N GLN A 221 2.53 18.12 6.08
CA GLN A 221 1.41 18.61 5.28
C GLN A 221 0.15 17.75 5.42
N LEU A 222 0.26 16.42 5.49
CA LEU A 222 -0.89 15.55 5.81
C LEU A 222 -1.43 15.82 7.22
N LEU A 223 -0.56 16.06 8.19
CA LEU A 223 -0.93 16.43 9.56
C LEU A 223 -1.41 17.90 9.68
N HIS A 224 -1.09 18.77 8.71
CA HIS A 224 -1.62 20.15 8.63
C HIS A 224 -2.99 20.21 7.96
N PHE A 225 -3.41 19.18 7.25
CA PHE A 225 -4.74 19.06 6.63
C PHE A 225 -5.71 18.17 7.44
N LEU A 226 -5.23 17.55 8.52
CA LEU A 226 -6.01 16.86 9.54
C LEU A 226 -6.19 17.75 10.76
#